data_f7569907a85dbb563ad1a04e258803a9
#
_entry.id   f7569907a85dbb563ad1a04e258803a9
#
_cell.length_a   1.000
_cell.length_b   1.000
_cell.length_c   1.000
_cell.angle_alpha   90.00
_cell.angle_beta   90.00
_cell.angle_gamma   90.00
#
_symmetry.space_group_name_H-M   'P 1'
#
loop_
_entity.id
_entity.type
_entity.pdbx_description
1 polymer ?
#
loop_
_entity_poly.entity_id
_entity_poly.type
_entity_poly.pdbx_seq_one_letter_code
_entity_poly.pdbx_strand_id
1 'polypeptide(L)'
;MTITKLAWRDLVPDTDSYQEIFAQPHLIDENDPLFSDTQPRLQFALEQLLHTRASSSFMLAKAPEESEYLNLIADAARTLQSDAGQLVGGHYEVSGHTIRLRHAVSADDNFATLTQVVAADWVEAEQLFGCLRQFNGDITLQPGLVHQANGGILIISLRTLLAQPLLWMRLKNIVNRERFDWVAFDESRPLPVSVPSMPLKLKVILVGERESLADFQEMEPELSEQAIYSEF
;
A
#
# COMPACT_ATOMS: atom_id res chain seq x y z
N MET A 1 4.07 -52.65 25.11
CA MET A 1 3.70 -51.27 24.72
C MET A 1 3.47 -50.50 26.00
N THR A 2 4.44 -49.69 26.43
CA THR A 2 4.38 -48.97 27.71
C THR A 2 3.61 -47.69 27.51
N ILE A 3 2.42 -47.56 28.09
CA ILE A 3 1.64 -46.33 28.05
C ILE A 3 2.24 -45.36 29.06
N THR A 4 2.95 -44.34 28.58
CA THR A 4 3.44 -43.28 29.45
C THR A 4 2.27 -42.33 29.73
N LYS A 5 1.87 -42.22 31.00
CA LYS A 5 0.88 -41.23 31.45
C LYS A 5 1.57 -39.86 31.43
N LEU A 6 1.17 -38.99 30.49
CA LEU A 6 1.54 -37.59 30.48
C LEU A 6 0.78 -36.88 31.60
N ALA A 7 1.47 -36.04 32.35
CA ALA A 7 0.83 -35.12 33.28
C ALA A 7 0.21 -33.95 32.47
N TRP A 8 -0.86 -33.36 32.98
CA TRP A 8 -1.48 -32.21 32.30
C TRP A 8 -0.51 -31.08 32.08
N ARG A 9 0.52 -30.91 32.90
CA ARG A 9 1.59 -29.92 32.76
C ARG A 9 2.48 -30.16 31.55
N ASP A 10 2.59 -31.40 31.09
CA ASP A 10 3.36 -31.75 29.89
C ASP A 10 2.62 -31.36 28.58
N LEU A 11 1.34 -30.99 28.70
CA LEU A 11 0.47 -30.60 27.59
C LEU A 11 0.25 -29.09 27.52
N VAL A 12 0.71 -28.34 28.50
CA VAL A 12 0.61 -26.87 28.52
C VAL A 12 1.96 -26.28 28.13
N PRO A 13 2.00 -25.25 27.27
CA PRO A 13 3.24 -24.55 27.00
C PRO A 13 3.90 -24.08 28.29
N ASP A 14 5.21 -24.26 28.39
CA ASP A 14 5.99 -23.74 29.50
C ASP A 14 5.93 -22.21 29.51
N THR A 15 5.19 -21.65 30.45
CA THR A 15 5.04 -20.21 30.64
C THR A 15 6.02 -19.63 31.65
N ASP A 16 6.85 -20.47 32.29
CA ASP A 16 7.78 -19.99 33.31
C ASP A 16 8.86 -19.08 32.70
N SER A 17 9.24 -19.31 31.45
CA SER A 17 10.15 -18.46 30.69
C SER A 17 9.60 -17.05 30.41
N TYR A 18 8.30 -16.85 30.48
CA TYR A 18 7.65 -15.55 30.24
C TYR A 18 7.32 -14.80 31.53
N GLN A 19 7.53 -15.39 32.70
CA GLN A 19 7.20 -14.74 33.99
C GLN A 19 7.95 -13.45 34.21
N GLU A 20 9.21 -13.37 33.79
CA GLU A 20 10.01 -12.16 33.89
C GLU A 20 9.45 -11.03 33.01
N ILE A 21 8.95 -11.36 31.83
CA ILE A 21 8.32 -10.42 30.88
C ILE A 21 7.03 -9.86 31.49
N PHE A 22 6.20 -10.74 32.08
CA PHE A 22 4.95 -10.31 32.71
C PHE A 22 5.14 -9.57 34.03
N ALA A 23 6.25 -9.81 34.73
CA ALA A 23 6.55 -9.12 35.98
C ALA A 23 7.00 -7.66 35.80
N GLN A 24 7.49 -7.29 34.61
CA GLN A 24 8.01 -5.96 34.31
C GLN A 24 7.47 -5.41 32.98
N PRO A 25 6.14 -5.27 32.82
CA PRO A 25 5.55 -4.86 31.54
C PRO A 25 5.88 -3.43 31.10
N HIS A 26 6.52 -2.64 31.95
CA HIS A 26 6.90 -1.26 31.68
C HIS A 26 8.38 -1.10 31.26
N LEU A 27 9.15 -2.16 31.30
CA LEU A 27 10.53 -2.15 30.78
C LEU A 27 10.52 -2.65 29.32
N ILE A 28 9.94 -1.85 28.42
CA ILE A 28 10.18 -2.01 26.99
C ILE A 28 11.62 -1.54 26.78
N ASP A 29 12.53 -2.46 26.49
CA ASP A 29 13.91 -2.16 26.16
C ASP A 29 13.96 -1.55 24.74
N GLU A 30 14.88 -0.59 24.52
CA GLU A 30 15.18 -0.08 23.19
C GLU A 30 15.65 -1.18 22.21
N ASN A 31 15.98 -2.36 22.75
CA ASN A 31 16.36 -3.56 21.98
C ASN A 31 15.21 -4.55 21.73
N ASP A 32 13.96 -4.18 22.06
CA ASP A 32 12.83 -5.05 21.73
C ASP A 32 12.77 -5.30 20.21
N PRO A 33 12.57 -6.55 19.78
CA PRO A 33 12.53 -6.87 18.37
C PRO A 33 11.41 -6.08 17.69
N LEU A 34 11.71 -5.45 16.57
CA LEU A 34 10.70 -4.80 15.75
C LEU A 34 9.68 -5.83 15.28
N PHE A 35 8.45 -5.38 15.01
CA PHE A 35 7.40 -6.25 14.47
C PHE A 35 7.89 -7.05 13.25
N SER A 36 8.66 -6.43 12.37
CA SER A 36 9.28 -7.06 11.21
C SER A 36 10.15 -8.26 11.57
N ASP A 37 10.89 -8.19 12.69
CA ASP A 37 11.80 -9.25 13.13
C ASP A 37 11.05 -10.48 13.66
N THR A 38 9.83 -10.27 14.14
CA THR A 38 8.94 -11.34 14.60
C THR A 38 8.13 -11.99 13.50
N GLN A 39 8.15 -11.42 12.29
CA GLN A 39 7.36 -11.83 11.12
C GLN A 39 8.27 -12.17 9.90
N PRO A 40 9.07 -13.23 9.96
CA PRO A 40 10.04 -13.54 8.91
C PRO A 40 9.42 -13.80 7.53
N ARG A 41 8.17 -14.31 7.49
CA ARG A 41 7.46 -14.52 6.22
C ARG A 41 7.08 -13.20 5.57
N LEU A 42 6.60 -12.24 6.36
CA LEU A 42 6.29 -10.90 5.89
C LEU A 42 7.55 -10.21 5.38
N GLN A 43 8.63 -10.25 6.17
CA GLN A 43 9.90 -9.65 5.78
C GLN A 43 10.39 -10.21 4.45
N PHE A 44 10.40 -11.52 4.29
CA PHE A 44 10.79 -12.17 3.03
C PHE A 44 9.90 -11.76 1.85
N ALA A 45 8.59 -11.69 2.03
CA ALA A 45 7.65 -11.27 0.99
C ALA A 45 7.87 -9.79 0.60
N LEU A 46 8.13 -8.91 1.57
CA LEU A 46 8.46 -7.51 1.33
C LEU A 46 9.80 -7.36 0.59
N GLU A 47 10.83 -8.10 0.97
CA GLU A 47 12.11 -8.14 0.25
C GLU A 47 11.93 -8.57 -1.21
N GLN A 48 11.10 -9.59 -1.46
CA GLN A 48 10.76 -9.99 -2.82
C GLN A 48 10.03 -8.89 -3.60
N LEU A 49 9.06 -8.22 -2.97
CA LEU A 49 8.32 -7.12 -3.59
C LEU A 49 9.25 -5.94 -3.93
N LEU A 50 10.18 -5.62 -3.04
CA LEU A 50 11.12 -4.50 -3.20
C LEU A 50 12.28 -4.81 -4.14
N HIS A 51 12.52 -6.07 -4.45
CA HIS A 51 13.60 -6.45 -5.36
C HIS A 51 13.42 -5.81 -6.74
N THR A 52 14.51 -5.35 -7.34
CA THR A 52 14.52 -4.68 -8.67
C THR A 52 13.96 -5.54 -9.81
N ARG A 53 13.99 -6.86 -9.64
CA ARG A 53 13.42 -7.86 -10.57
C ARG A 53 12.24 -8.61 -9.95
N ALA A 54 11.42 -7.90 -9.16
CA ALA A 54 10.22 -8.50 -8.59
C ALA A 54 9.34 -9.12 -9.69
N SER A 55 8.82 -10.31 -9.43
CA SER A 55 7.93 -11.02 -10.37
C SER A 55 6.58 -10.33 -10.51
N SER A 56 6.18 -9.55 -9.53
CA SER A 56 4.92 -8.82 -9.48
C SER A 56 5.09 -7.46 -8.81
N SER A 57 4.26 -6.50 -9.21
CA SER A 57 4.08 -5.22 -8.50
C SER A 57 3.01 -5.32 -7.41
N PHE A 58 2.38 -6.49 -7.25
CA PHE A 58 1.33 -6.74 -6.27
C PHE A 58 1.75 -7.79 -5.25
N MET A 59 1.38 -7.54 -4.01
CA MET A 59 1.49 -8.48 -2.90
C MET A 59 0.13 -8.62 -2.23
N LEU A 60 -0.25 -9.83 -1.90
CA LEU A 60 -1.42 -10.15 -1.08
C LEU A 60 -0.96 -10.47 0.34
N ALA A 61 -1.45 -9.74 1.31
CA ALA A 61 -1.15 -9.94 2.71
C ALA A 61 -2.42 -10.36 3.46
N LYS A 62 -2.41 -11.55 4.05
CA LYS A 62 -3.51 -12.01 4.90
C LYS A 62 -3.33 -11.44 6.30
N ALA A 63 -4.16 -10.47 6.64
CA ALA A 63 -4.19 -9.81 7.95
C ALA A 63 -5.57 -9.19 8.19
N PRO A 64 -5.92 -8.81 9.43
CA PRO A 64 -7.06 -7.94 9.67
C PRO A 64 -6.98 -6.64 8.88
N GLU A 65 -8.12 -6.19 8.33
CA GLU A 65 -8.21 -5.03 7.45
C GLU A 65 -8.41 -3.72 8.24
N GLU A 66 -7.78 -3.62 9.39
CA GLU A 66 -7.84 -2.45 10.27
C GLU A 66 -6.57 -1.60 10.10
N SER A 67 -6.72 -0.28 10.28
CA SER A 67 -5.62 0.68 10.14
C SER A 67 -4.37 0.31 10.92
N GLU A 68 -4.53 -0.31 12.10
CA GLU A 68 -3.42 -0.74 12.94
C GLU A 68 -2.52 -1.77 12.22
N TYR A 69 -3.12 -2.80 11.63
CA TYR A 69 -2.36 -3.84 10.91
C TYR A 69 -1.76 -3.31 9.61
N LEU A 70 -2.48 -2.46 8.88
CA LEU A 70 -1.93 -1.81 7.70
C LEU A 70 -0.70 -0.96 8.05
N ASN A 71 -0.73 -0.27 9.19
CA ASN A 71 0.40 0.53 9.66
C ASN A 71 1.59 -0.33 10.11
N LEU A 72 1.36 -1.48 10.77
CA LEU A 72 2.42 -2.43 11.10
C LEU A 72 3.14 -2.95 9.84
N ILE A 73 2.38 -3.28 8.80
CA ILE A 73 2.96 -3.66 7.49
C ILE A 73 3.72 -2.49 6.87
N ALA A 74 3.18 -1.28 6.98
CA ALA A 74 3.83 -0.07 6.46
C ALA A 74 5.16 0.19 7.16
N ASP A 75 5.23 0.02 8.47
CA ASP A 75 6.46 0.21 9.25
C ASP A 75 7.51 -0.85 8.86
N ALA A 76 7.12 -2.11 8.71
CA ALA A 76 7.99 -3.15 8.21
C ALA A 76 8.51 -2.84 6.79
N ALA A 77 7.65 -2.35 5.90
CA ALA A 77 8.03 -1.97 4.55
C ALA A 77 8.99 -0.76 4.52
N ARG A 78 8.78 0.23 5.39
CA ARG A 78 9.67 1.41 5.51
C ARG A 78 11.08 1.03 5.91
N THR A 79 11.26 0.06 6.79
CA THR A 79 12.59 -0.40 7.22
C THR A 79 13.38 -1.06 6.09
N LEU A 80 12.71 -1.65 5.12
CA LEU A 80 13.31 -2.37 4.00
C LEU A 80 13.45 -1.51 2.72
N GLN A 81 12.78 -0.37 2.65
CA GLN A 81 12.79 0.47 1.46
C GLN A 81 14.13 1.21 1.30
N SER A 82 14.96 0.78 0.35
CA SER A 82 16.30 1.34 0.11
C SER A 82 16.28 2.73 -0.53
N ASP A 83 15.24 3.04 -1.31
CA ASP A 83 15.10 4.28 -2.08
C ASP A 83 14.27 5.35 -1.34
N ALA A 84 14.07 5.16 -0.04
CA ALA A 84 13.32 6.12 0.79
C ALA A 84 13.94 7.52 0.70
N GLY A 85 13.08 8.51 0.44
CA GLY A 85 13.50 9.91 0.33
C GLY A 85 14.02 10.33 -1.04
N GLN A 86 14.00 9.48 -2.07
CA GLN A 86 14.24 9.91 -3.44
C GLN A 86 13.08 10.77 -3.94
N LEU A 87 13.39 11.96 -4.47
CA LEU A 87 12.38 12.84 -5.05
C LEU A 87 11.90 12.27 -6.40
N VAL A 88 10.59 12.09 -6.53
CA VAL A 88 9.93 11.61 -7.76
C VAL A 88 8.69 12.46 -8.07
N GLY A 89 8.07 12.22 -9.22
CA GLY A 89 6.85 12.88 -9.64
C GLY A 89 7.08 14.09 -10.52
N GLY A 90 6.16 15.04 -10.46
CA GLY A 90 6.15 16.17 -11.40
C GLY A 90 5.55 17.43 -10.84
N HIS A 91 5.53 18.44 -11.70
CA HIS A 91 4.83 19.69 -11.49
C HIS A 91 3.90 19.95 -12.66
N TYR A 92 2.61 20.10 -12.37
CA TYR A 92 1.64 20.57 -13.33
C TYR A 92 1.56 22.10 -13.30
N GLU A 93 2.04 22.72 -14.37
CA GLU A 93 1.95 24.15 -14.59
C GLU A 93 0.63 24.45 -15.30
N VAL A 94 -0.22 25.25 -14.68
CA VAL A 94 -1.51 25.68 -15.23
C VAL A 94 -1.40 27.11 -15.74
N SER A 95 -1.69 27.32 -17.01
CA SER A 95 -1.74 28.64 -17.63
C SER A 95 -3.02 28.79 -18.45
N GLY A 96 -4.03 29.42 -17.85
CA GLY A 96 -5.38 29.49 -18.42
C GLY A 96 -5.96 28.07 -18.60
N HIS A 97 -6.25 27.69 -19.84
CA HIS A 97 -6.76 26.36 -20.20
C HIS A 97 -5.66 25.39 -20.66
N THR A 98 -4.39 25.77 -20.53
CA THR A 98 -3.27 24.91 -20.93
C THR A 98 -2.59 24.35 -19.68
N ILE A 99 -2.39 23.02 -19.63
CA ILE A 99 -1.68 22.35 -18.58
C ILE A 99 -0.44 21.68 -19.15
N ARG A 100 0.70 21.92 -18.53
CA ARG A 100 1.98 21.32 -18.88
C ARG A 100 2.53 20.54 -17.69
N LEU A 101 3.16 19.42 -17.96
CA LEU A 101 3.86 18.62 -16.95
C LEU A 101 5.37 18.76 -17.15
N ARG A 102 6.09 19.06 -16.06
CA ARG A 102 7.56 18.93 -15.97
C ARG A 102 7.94 17.96 -14.87
N HIS A 103 9.16 17.46 -14.91
CA HIS A 103 9.69 16.66 -13.82
C HIS A 103 9.81 17.47 -12.52
N ALA A 104 9.63 16.82 -11.40
CA ALA A 104 9.83 17.44 -10.09
C ALA A 104 11.31 17.82 -9.90
N VAL A 105 11.53 19.03 -9.44
CA VAL A 105 12.87 19.55 -9.07
C VAL A 105 12.90 20.00 -7.61
N SER A 106 11.73 20.15 -6.98
CA SER A 106 11.56 20.55 -5.58
C SER A 106 10.46 19.72 -4.94
N ALA A 107 10.58 19.49 -3.63
CA ALA A 107 9.51 18.85 -2.85
C ALA A 107 8.25 19.72 -2.75
N ASP A 108 8.34 21.01 -3.04
CA ASP A 108 7.20 21.94 -3.07
C ASP A 108 6.42 21.89 -4.41
N ASP A 109 6.91 21.18 -5.41
CA ASP A 109 6.20 20.96 -6.66
C ASP A 109 4.90 20.19 -6.39
N ASN A 110 3.78 20.58 -7.01
CA ASN A 110 2.44 20.13 -6.60
C ASN A 110 2.17 18.62 -6.71
N PHE A 111 2.93 17.89 -7.54
CA PHE A 111 2.87 16.42 -7.66
C PHE A 111 4.23 15.76 -7.40
N ALA A 112 5.12 16.47 -6.72
CA ALA A 112 6.35 15.90 -6.21
C ALA A 112 6.10 15.14 -4.92
N THR A 113 6.82 14.07 -4.73
CA THR A 113 6.85 13.33 -3.46
C THR A 113 8.24 12.73 -3.24
N LEU A 114 8.58 12.53 -1.98
CA LEU A 114 9.67 11.62 -1.62
C LEU A 114 9.11 10.19 -1.67
N THR A 115 9.88 9.25 -2.18
CA THR A 115 9.48 7.84 -2.18
C THR A 115 9.16 7.39 -0.77
N GLN A 116 7.95 6.87 -0.56
CA GLN A 116 7.45 6.51 0.77
C GLN A 116 6.45 5.37 0.73
N VAL A 117 6.08 4.89 1.90
CA VAL A 117 5.02 3.91 2.11
C VAL A 117 3.78 4.64 2.60
N VAL A 118 2.69 4.47 1.87
CA VAL A 118 1.37 5.06 2.18
C VAL A 118 0.39 3.92 2.47
N ALA A 119 -0.32 4.01 3.58
CA ALA A 119 -1.33 3.02 3.97
C ALA A 119 -2.71 3.68 4.14
N ALA A 120 -3.74 3.00 3.67
CA ALA A 120 -5.13 3.43 3.82
C ALA A 120 -6.08 2.22 3.89
N ASP A 121 -6.95 2.19 4.91
CA ASP A 121 -7.95 1.14 5.10
C ASP A 121 -9.20 1.37 4.24
N TRP A 122 -9.69 2.61 4.20
CA TRP A 122 -10.81 3.01 3.35
C TRP A 122 -10.51 4.30 2.60
N VAL A 123 -10.77 4.33 1.31
CA VAL A 123 -10.57 5.51 0.47
C VAL A 123 -11.66 5.63 -0.59
N GLU A 124 -11.98 6.87 -0.94
CA GLU A 124 -12.82 7.22 -2.08
C GLU A 124 -11.95 7.56 -3.31
N ALA A 125 -12.58 7.56 -4.48
CA ALA A 125 -11.87 7.75 -5.75
C ALA A 125 -11.06 9.07 -5.81
N GLU A 126 -11.61 10.18 -5.32
CA GLU A 126 -10.89 11.47 -5.29
C GLU A 126 -9.69 11.45 -4.32
N GLN A 127 -9.80 10.75 -3.20
CA GLN A 127 -8.69 10.60 -2.25
C GLN A 127 -7.57 9.74 -2.83
N LEU A 128 -7.95 8.66 -3.53
CA LEU A 128 -6.96 7.74 -4.11
C LEU A 128 -6.27 8.33 -5.34
N PHE A 129 -7.03 8.91 -6.27
CA PHE A 129 -6.52 9.36 -7.57
C PHE A 129 -6.33 10.87 -7.69
N GLY A 130 -6.69 11.63 -6.67
CA GLY A 130 -6.70 13.09 -6.77
C GLY A 130 -7.88 13.61 -7.58
N CYS A 131 -7.96 14.91 -7.74
CA CYS A 131 -9.04 15.53 -8.49
C CYS A 131 -8.57 16.79 -9.24
N LEU A 132 -9.30 17.09 -10.31
CA LEU A 132 -9.22 18.35 -11.02
C LEU A 132 -10.49 19.15 -10.70
N ARG A 133 -10.32 20.39 -10.23
CA ARG A 133 -11.40 21.29 -9.91
C ARG A 133 -11.29 22.57 -10.75
N GLN A 134 -12.42 23.07 -11.17
CA GLN A 134 -12.50 24.37 -11.83
C GLN A 134 -13.44 25.29 -11.04
N PHE A 135 -12.93 26.47 -10.70
CA PHE A 135 -13.71 27.48 -10.00
C PHE A 135 -13.41 28.87 -10.60
N ASN A 136 -14.45 29.59 -11.02
CA ASN A 136 -14.34 30.91 -11.68
C ASN A 136 -13.35 30.96 -12.83
N GLY A 137 -13.18 29.87 -13.57
CA GLY A 137 -12.23 29.77 -14.68
C GLY A 137 -10.83 29.27 -14.28
N ASP A 138 -10.50 29.29 -13.00
CA ASP A 138 -9.24 28.79 -12.47
C ASP A 138 -9.29 27.26 -12.32
N ILE A 139 -8.24 26.60 -12.78
CA ILE A 139 -8.11 25.14 -12.72
C ILE A 139 -7.09 24.77 -11.64
N THR A 140 -7.48 23.87 -10.76
CA THR A 140 -6.63 23.33 -9.69
C THR A 140 -6.58 21.82 -9.80
N LEU A 141 -5.36 21.26 -9.78
CA LEU A 141 -5.13 19.83 -9.68
C LEU A 141 -4.64 19.49 -8.27
N GLN A 142 -5.25 18.47 -7.69
CA GLN A 142 -4.88 17.96 -6.37
C GLN A 142 -4.38 16.51 -6.48
N PRO A 143 -3.20 16.19 -5.90
CA PRO A 143 -2.70 14.83 -5.89
C PRO A 143 -3.54 13.93 -4.98
N GLY A 144 -3.62 12.64 -5.34
CA GLY A 144 -4.18 11.60 -4.48
C GLY A 144 -3.09 10.72 -3.87
N LEU A 145 -3.52 9.68 -3.14
CA LEU A 145 -2.62 8.75 -2.47
C LEU A 145 -1.67 8.02 -3.44
N VAL A 146 -2.13 7.72 -4.67
CA VAL A 146 -1.26 7.11 -5.69
C VAL A 146 -0.09 8.01 -6.06
N HIS A 147 -0.29 9.33 -6.06
CA HIS A 147 0.79 10.29 -6.31
C HIS A 147 1.74 10.40 -5.13
N GLN A 148 1.22 10.36 -3.91
CA GLN A 148 2.04 10.35 -2.68
C GLN A 148 2.89 9.08 -2.59
N ALA A 149 2.35 7.94 -3.01
CA ALA A 149 3.05 6.66 -3.03
C ALA A 149 3.92 6.44 -4.27
N ASN A 150 4.02 7.41 -5.19
CA ASN A 150 4.81 7.28 -6.41
C ASN A 150 6.27 6.94 -6.11
N GLY A 151 6.82 5.95 -6.80
CA GLY A 151 8.15 5.40 -6.56
C GLY A 151 8.25 4.46 -5.35
N GLY A 152 7.21 4.38 -4.52
CA GLY A 152 7.16 3.61 -3.29
C GLY A 152 6.06 2.55 -3.26
N ILE A 153 5.41 2.44 -2.11
CA ILE A 153 4.44 1.38 -1.81
C ILE A 153 3.11 2.00 -1.38
N LEU A 154 2.02 1.51 -1.98
CA LEU A 154 0.66 1.75 -1.52
C LEU A 154 0.14 0.49 -0.84
N ILE A 155 -0.31 0.60 0.41
CA ILE A 155 -0.95 -0.46 1.17
C ILE A 155 -2.43 -0.11 1.30
N ILE A 156 -3.31 -1.00 0.86
CA ILE A 156 -4.75 -0.76 0.84
C ILE A 156 -5.53 -2.01 1.23
N SER A 157 -6.64 -1.82 1.94
CA SER A 157 -7.55 -2.89 2.30
C SER A 157 -8.30 -3.42 1.07
N LEU A 158 -8.41 -4.74 0.95
CA LEU A 158 -9.20 -5.40 -0.08
C LEU A 158 -10.68 -5.05 0.02
N ARG A 159 -11.21 -4.87 1.23
CA ARG A 159 -12.59 -4.46 1.47
C ARG A 159 -12.95 -3.19 0.69
N THR A 160 -12.05 -2.20 0.66
CA THR A 160 -12.25 -0.97 -0.12
C THR A 160 -12.38 -1.26 -1.61
N LEU A 161 -11.52 -2.11 -2.15
CA LEU A 161 -11.48 -2.41 -3.58
C LEU A 161 -12.62 -3.31 -4.03
N LEU A 162 -13.01 -4.27 -3.20
CA LEU A 162 -14.15 -5.15 -3.46
C LEU A 162 -15.48 -4.38 -3.44
N ALA A 163 -15.61 -3.40 -2.53
CA ALA A 163 -16.77 -2.51 -2.48
C ALA A 163 -16.82 -1.53 -3.67
N GLN A 164 -15.69 -1.24 -4.30
CA GLN A 164 -15.55 -0.26 -5.37
C GLN A 164 -14.78 -0.83 -6.58
N PRO A 165 -15.39 -1.73 -7.38
CA PRO A 165 -14.69 -2.41 -8.48
C PRO A 165 -14.06 -1.49 -9.52
N LEU A 166 -14.69 -0.35 -9.82
CA LEU A 166 -14.14 0.63 -10.77
C LEU A 166 -12.86 1.28 -10.26
N LEU A 167 -12.76 1.49 -8.95
CA LEU A 167 -11.55 2.00 -8.30
C LEU A 167 -10.41 0.98 -8.44
N TRP A 168 -10.69 -0.31 -8.23
CA TRP A 168 -9.74 -1.39 -8.43
C TRP A 168 -9.26 -1.45 -9.89
N MET A 169 -10.17 -1.46 -10.85
CA MET A 169 -9.82 -1.51 -12.27
C MET A 169 -8.88 -0.36 -12.68
N ARG A 170 -9.14 0.85 -12.17
CA ARG A 170 -8.29 2.01 -12.45
C ARG A 170 -6.92 1.87 -11.79
N LEU A 171 -6.85 1.46 -10.52
CA LEU A 171 -5.60 1.25 -9.81
C LEU A 171 -4.73 0.20 -10.51
N LYS A 172 -5.32 -0.94 -10.87
CA LYS A 172 -4.65 -2.01 -11.63
C LYS A 172 -4.06 -1.51 -12.95
N ASN A 173 -4.82 -0.70 -13.69
CA ASN A 173 -4.34 -0.10 -14.94
C ASN A 173 -3.16 0.85 -14.72
N ILE A 174 -3.19 1.67 -13.69
CA ILE A 174 -2.10 2.59 -13.35
C ILE A 174 -0.83 1.80 -13.04
N VAL A 175 -0.92 0.79 -12.20
CA VAL A 175 0.23 -0.05 -11.81
C VAL A 175 0.81 -0.78 -13.02
N ASN A 176 -0.03 -1.41 -13.84
CA ASN A 176 0.42 -2.19 -14.99
C ASN A 176 1.04 -1.33 -16.11
N ARG A 177 0.57 -0.09 -16.27
CA ARG A 177 1.08 0.83 -17.29
C ARG A 177 2.19 1.74 -16.80
N GLU A 178 2.47 1.74 -15.51
CA GLU A 178 3.39 2.68 -14.85
C GLU A 178 3.10 4.15 -15.24
N ARG A 179 1.81 4.48 -15.40
CA ARG A 179 1.36 5.78 -15.88
C ARG A 179 0.01 6.16 -15.27
N PHE A 180 -0.10 7.41 -14.86
CA PHE A 180 -1.34 8.01 -14.41
C PHE A 180 -1.96 8.85 -15.50
N ASP A 181 -3.18 8.50 -15.89
CA ASP A 181 -4.01 9.25 -16.83
C ASP A 181 -5.16 9.93 -16.05
N TRP A 182 -5.37 11.19 -16.34
CA TRP A 182 -6.50 11.94 -15.81
C TRP A 182 -7.76 11.55 -16.55
N VAL A 183 -8.74 11.05 -15.82
CA VAL A 183 -10.05 10.67 -16.36
C VAL A 183 -11.15 11.28 -15.50
N ALA A 184 -12.28 11.62 -16.11
CA ALA A 184 -13.44 12.07 -15.37
C ALA A 184 -13.99 10.94 -14.48
N PHE A 185 -14.39 11.27 -13.26
CA PHE A 185 -15.08 10.32 -12.39
C PHE A 185 -16.52 10.04 -12.82
N ASP A 186 -17.13 11.01 -13.49
CA ASP A 186 -18.47 10.95 -14.06
C ASP A 186 -18.38 11.20 -15.56
N GLU A 187 -18.77 10.21 -16.35
CA GLU A 187 -18.74 10.28 -17.82
C GLU A 187 -19.62 11.42 -18.38
N SER A 188 -20.68 11.81 -17.62
CA SER A 188 -21.55 12.94 -17.98
C SER A 188 -20.88 14.30 -17.77
N ARG A 189 -19.76 14.34 -17.06
CA ARG A 189 -18.99 15.56 -16.74
C ARG A 189 -17.54 15.40 -17.17
N PRO A 190 -17.24 15.53 -18.45
CA PRO A 190 -15.88 15.40 -18.95
C PRO A 190 -14.94 16.42 -18.30
N LEU A 191 -13.65 16.11 -18.30
CA LEU A 191 -12.65 17.05 -17.82
C LEU A 191 -12.71 18.36 -18.64
N PRO A 192 -12.64 19.52 -17.97
CA PRO A 192 -12.76 20.83 -18.66
C PRO A 192 -11.59 21.13 -19.58
N VAL A 193 -10.46 20.45 -19.38
CA VAL A 193 -9.22 20.60 -20.13
C VAL A 193 -8.51 19.26 -20.27
N SER A 194 -7.65 19.15 -21.27
CA SER A 194 -6.75 18.01 -21.42
C SER A 194 -5.58 18.15 -20.45
N VAL A 195 -5.30 17.10 -19.69
CA VAL A 195 -4.20 17.04 -18.73
C VAL A 195 -3.19 16.00 -19.19
N PRO A 196 -1.90 16.34 -19.30
CA PRO A 196 -0.87 15.39 -19.65
C PRO A 196 -0.79 14.24 -18.66
N SER A 197 -0.55 13.01 -19.15
CA SER A 197 -0.29 11.85 -18.31
C SER A 197 1.01 12.00 -17.56
N MET A 198 1.09 11.44 -16.34
CA MET A 198 2.29 11.45 -15.51
C MET A 198 2.85 10.03 -15.34
N PRO A 199 4.17 9.83 -15.47
CA PRO A 199 4.80 8.59 -15.06
C PRO A 199 4.53 8.35 -13.59
N LEU A 200 4.06 7.14 -13.26
CA LEU A 200 3.71 6.77 -11.90
C LEU A 200 4.01 5.30 -11.69
N LYS A 201 4.98 5.02 -10.83
CA LYS A 201 5.44 3.67 -10.54
C LYS A 201 5.09 3.30 -9.11
N LEU A 202 4.25 2.28 -8.96
CA LEU A 202 3.76 1.82 -7.66
C LEU A 202 4.04 0.34 -7.46
N LYS A 203 4.32 -0.01 -6.22
CA LYS A 203 4.10 -1.35 -5.69
C LYS A 203 2.89 -1.31 -4.77
N VAL A 204 2.06 -2.34 -4.83
CA VAL A 204 0.78 -2.35 -4.09
C VAL A 204 0.71 -3.58 -3.21
N ILE A 205 0.43 -3.36 -1.93
CA ILE A 205 0.13 -4.42 -0.97
C ILE A 205 -1.37 -4.37 -0.70
N LEU A 206 -2.05 -5.45 -1.04
CA LEU A 206 -3.47 -5.65 -0.81
C LEU A 206 -3.63 -6.47 0.47
N VAL A 207 -4.20 -5.84 1.49
CA VAL A 207 -4.42 -6.47 2.80
C VAL A 207 -5.85 -6.96 2.86
N GLY A 208 -6.05 -8.22 3.24
CA GLY A 208 -7.37 -8.80 3.35
C GLY A 208 -7.44 -9.95 4.33
N GLU A 209 -8.59 -10.12 4.94
CA GLU A 209 -8.94 -11.31 5.69
C GLU A 209 -9.22 -12.47 4.74
N ARG A 210 -9.43 -13.66 5.29
CA ARG A 210 -9.64 -14.89 4.51
C ARG A 210 -10.77 -14.75 3.49
N GLU A 211 -11.87 -14.12 3.87
CA GLU A 211 -13.05 -13.95 3.01
C GLU A 211 -12.76 -12.96 1.88
N SER A 212 -12.22 -11.79 2.21
CA SER A 212 -11.83 -10.78 1.22
C SER A 212 -10.80 -11.30 0.21
N LEU A 213 -9.84 -12.11 0.67
CA LEU A 213 -8.86 -12.75 -0.21
C LEU A 213 -9.49 -13.79 -1.12
N ALA A 214 -10.47 -14.58 -0.64
CA ALA A 214 -11.18 -15.54 -1.47
C ALA A 214 -12.01 -14.84 -2.54
N ASP A 215 -12.76 -13.80 -2.19
CA ASP A 215 -13.54 -12.99 -3.12
C ASP A 215 -12.64 -12.32 -4.18
N PHE A 216 -11.48 -11.81 -3.74
CA PHE A 216 -10.51 -11.21 -4.65
C PHE A 216 -9.91 -12.25 -5.60
N GLN A 217 -9.62 -13.45 -5.12
CA GLN A 217 -9.10 -14.55 -5.97
C GLN A 217 -10.11 -14.98 -7.02
N GLU A 218 -11.41 -14.97 -6.70
CA GLU A 218 -12.47 -15.23 -7.69
C GLU A 218 -12.57 -14.12 -8.74
N MET A 219 -12.39 -12.86 -8.32
CA MET A 219 -12.43 -11.70 -9.20
C MET A 219 -11.18 -11.57 -10.09
N GLU A 220 -10.01 -11.91 -9.55
CA GLU A 220 -8.70 -11.71 -10.18
C GLU A 220 -7.80 -12.97 -10.07
N PRO A 221 -8.19 -14.10 -10.66
CA PRO A 221 -7.47 -15.37 -10.50
C PRO A 221 -6.03 -15.30 -11.01
N GLU A 222 -5.78 -14.71 -12.18
CA GLU A 222 -4.45 -14.61 -12.76
C GLU A 222 -3.50 -13.73 -11.94
N LEU A 223 -4.01 -12.60 -11.45
CA LEU A 223 -3.22 -11.71 -10.60
C LEU A 223 -2.89 -12.36 -9.27
N SER A 224 -3.86 -13.08 -8.68
CA SER A 224 -3.69 -13.77 -7.40
C SER A 224 -2.65 -14.89 -7.49
N GLU A 225 -2.54 -15.58 -8.62
CA GLU A 225 -1.49 -16.60 -8.85
C GLU A 225 -0.10 -15.98 -9.01
N GLN A 226 0.00 -14.78 -9.55
CA GLN A 226 1.27 -14.10 -9.82
C GLN A 226 1.72 -13.20 -8.66
N ALA A 227 0.81 -12.80 -7.79
CA ALA A 227 1.10 -11.92 -6.66
C ALA A 227 2.01 -12.62 -5.64
N ILE A 228 2.85 -11.82 -4.98
CA ILE A 228 3.59 -12.28 -3.82
C ILE A 228 2.59 -12.45 -2.67
N TYR A 229 2.70 -13.52 -1.90
CA TYR A 229 1.77 -13.80 -0.80
C TYR A 229 2.47 -13.87 0.54
N SER A 230 1.84 -13.30 1.56
CA SER A 230 2.24 -13.45 2.96
C SER A 230 1.01 -13.54 3.86
N GLU A 231 1.16 -14.19 5.00
CA GLU A 231 0.17 -14.19 6.07
C GLU A 231 0.81 -13.89 7.42
N PHE A 232 0.02 -13.29 8.29
CA PHE A 232 0.34 -12.94 9.67
C PHE A 232 -0.19 -13.97 10.65
#